data_52a37fe065579da95cb033a9cea73c4a
#
_entry.id   52a37fe065579da95cb033a9cea73c4a
#
_cell.length_a   1.000
_cell.length_b   1.000
_cell.length_c   1.000
_cell.angle_alpha   90.00
_cell.angle_beta   90.00
_cell.angle_gamma   90.00
#
_symmetry.space_group_name_H-M   'P 1'
#
loop_
_entity.id
_entity.type
_entity.pdbx_description
1 polymer ?
#
loop_
_entity_poly.entity_id
_entity_poly.type
_entity_poly.pdbx_seq_one_letter_code
_entity_poly.pdbx_strand_id
1 'polypeptide(L)'
;MVRQLIEQVMKPSVLLVDEPSIGLEPRYIDMVFEILGDLQQNEKKTIILVEQNAKKGLEFADIGYVLVSGQTAIAGKGDELLQNPDVGRLFLGG
;
A
#
# COMPACT_ATOMS: atom_id res chain seq x y z
N MET A 1 0.53 -24.55 5.39
CA MET A 1 1.70 -24.07 6.11
C MET A 1 1.28 -23.28 7.33
N VAL A 2 2.23 -22.88 8.15
CA VAL A 2 1.94 -22.17 9.40
C VAL A 2 1.11 -20.92 9.14
N ARG A 3 1.46 -20.14 8.13
CA ARG A 3 0.73 -18.93 7.78
C ARG A 3 -0.73 -19.22 7.45
N GLN A 4 -0.98 -20.25 6.67
CA GLN A 4 -2.34 -20.62 6.29
C GLN A 4 -3.16 -21.09 7.48
N LEU A 5 -2.51 -21.81 8.41
CA LEU A 5 -3.17 -22.22 9.63
C LEU A 5 -3.56 -21.03 10.48
N ILE A 6 -2.67 -20.05 10.61
CA ILE A 6 -2.95 -18.84 11.35
C ILE A 6 -4.13 -18.10 10.71
N GLU A 7 -4.14 -17.98 9.40
CA GLU A 7 -5.22 -17.32 8.69
C GLU A 7 -6.56 -18.03 8.89
N GLN A 8 -6.56 -19.36 8.90
CA GLN A 8 -7.79 -20.12 9.08
C GLN A 8 -8.28 -20.09 10.53
N VAL A 9 -7.38 -20.22 11.47
CA VAL A 9 -7.73 -20.30 12.90
C VAL A 9 -8.10 -18.94 13.45
N MET A 10 -7.26 -17.94 13.17
CA MET A 10 -7.44 -16.60 13.70
C MET A 10 -8.22 -15.68 12.77
N LYS A 11 -8.31 -16.04 11.50
CA LYS A 11 -9.01 -15.25 10.46
C LYS A 11 -8.65 -13.79 10.57
N PRO A 12 -7.36 -13.42 10.43
CA PRO A 12 -6.94 -12.05 10.63
C PRO A 12 -7.65 -11.12 9.65
N SER A 13 -8.17 -10.02 10.19
CA SER A 13 -8.81 -8.99 9.37
C SER A 13 -7.79 -7.97 8.88
N VAL A 14 -6.57 -8.00 9.40
CA VAL A 14 -5.51 -7.05 9.05
C VAL A 14 -4.35 -7.81 8.40
N LEU A 15 -3.93 -7.34 7.24
CA LEU A 15 -2.77 -7.88 6.52
C LEU A 15 -1.68 -6.83 6.46
N LEU A 16 -0.47 -7.21 6.80
CA LEU A 16 0.70 -6.35 6.63
C LEU A 16 1.44 -6.80 5.38
N VAL A 17 1.58 -5.90 4.41
CA VAL A 17 2.23 -6.18 3.14
C VAL A 17 3.41 -5.25 2.98
N ASP A 18 4.61 -5.79 2.90
CA ASP A 18 5.85 -5.02 2.88
C ASP A 18 6.46 -5.04 1.49
N GLU A 19 6.46 -3.88 0.86
CA GLU A 19 7.08 -3.62 -0.44
C GLU A 19 6.73 -4.65 -1.51
N PRO A 20 5.44 -4.83 -1.81
CA PRO A 20 5.03 -5.89 -2.74
C PRO A 20 5.46 -5.65 -4.18
N SER A 21 5.81 -4.43 -4.57
CA SER A 21 6.18 -4.13 -5.95
C SER A 21 7.69 -4.19 -6.21
N ILE A 22 8.51 -4.35 -5.16
CA ILE A 22 9.96 -4.29 -5.32
C ILE A 22 10.47 -5.40 -6.24
N GLY A 23 11.28 -5.03 -7.21
CA GLY A 23 11.87 -6.00 -8.14
C GLY A 23 10.93 -6.53 -9.22
N LEU A 24 9.68 -6.05 -9.27
CA LEU A 24 8.70 -6.52 -10.25
C LEU A 24 8.64 -5.60 -11.47
N GLU A 25 8.36 -6.21 -12.63
CA GLU A 25 8.05 -5.45 -13.84
C GLU A 25 6.67 -4.77 -13.68
N PRO A 26 6.43 -3.64 -14.38
CA PRO A 26 5.19 -2.87 -14.22
C PRO A 26 3.91 -3.69 -14.34
N ARG A 27 3.86 -4.64 -15.28
CA ARG A 27 2.65 -5.46 -15.45
C ARG A 27 2.36 -6.33 -14.24
N TYR A 28 3.41 -6.81 -13.56
CA TYR A 28 3.24 -7.63 -12.36
C TYR A 28 2.89 -6.78 -11.16
N ILE A 29 3.36 -5.53 -11.13
CA ILE A 29 2.97 -4.58 -10.09
C ILE A 29 1.45 -4.37 -10.12
N ASP A 30 0.89 -4.16 -11.30
CA ASP A 30 -0.55 -3.97 -11.45
C ASP A 30 -1.32 -5.21 -10.99
N MET A 31 -0.83 -6.40 -11.31
CA MET A 31 -1.46 -7.64 -10.86
C MET A 31 -1.47 -7.77 -9.34
N VAL A 32 -0.35 -7.41 -8.70
CA VAL A 32 -0.26 -7.47 -7.24
C VAL A 32 -1.27 -6.54 -6.60
N PHE A 33 -1.39 -5.31 -7.11
CA PHE A 33 -2.34 -4.35 -6.55
C PHE A 33 -3.80 -4.73 -6.83
N GLU A 34 -4.07 -5.43 -7.93
CA GLU A 34 -5.40 -5.99 -8.17
C GLU A 34 -5.74 -7.04 -7.11
N ILE A 35 -4.81 -7.91 -6.78
CA ILE A 35 -5.01 -8.93 -5.75
C ILE A 35 -5.26 -8.26 -4.39
N LEU A 36 -4.47 -7.25 -4.06
CA LEU A 36 -4.65 -6.53 -2.80
C LEU A 36 -6.00 -5.83 -2.73
N GLY A 37 -6.44 -5.24 -3.85
CA GLY A 37 -7.74 -4.61 -3.93
C GLY A 37 -8.88 -5.60 -3.75
N ASP A 38 -8.73 -6.79 -4.30
CA ASP A 38 -9.73 -7.85 -4.15
C ASP A 38 -9.84 -8.29 -2.68
N LEU A 39 -8.71 -8.47 -2.01
CA LEU A 39 -8.69 -8.81 -0.60
C LEU A 39 -9.38 -7.73 0.25
N GLN A 40 -9.13 -6.47 -0.07
CA GLN A 40 -9.71 -5.37 0.67
C GLN A 40 -11.23 -5.30 0.46
N GLN A 41 -11.68 -5.37 -0.78
CA GLN A 41 -13.09 -5.13 -1.10
C GLN A 41 -13.96 -6.35 -0.92
N ASN A 42 -13.52 -7.50 -1.40
CA ASN A 42 -14.35 -8.71 -1.41
C ASN A 42 -14.22 -9.51 -0.15
N GLU A 43 -13.05 -9.51 0.47
CA GLU A 43 -12.84 -10.25 1.71
C GLU A 43 -12.83 -9.37 2.94
N LYS A 44 -13.05 -8.06 2.78
CA LYS A 44 -13.16 -7.09 3.87
C LYS A 44 -11.91 -7.05 4.74
N LYS A 45 -10.75 -7.23 4.15
CA LYS A 45 -9.48 -7.14 4.87
C LYS A 45 -9.04 -5.69 4.99
N THR A 46 -8.43 -5.35 6.11
CA THR A 46 -7.70 -4.09 6.26
C THR A 46 -6.25 -4.35 5.89
N ILE A 47 -5.71 -3.54 5.01
CA ILE A 47 -4.36 -3.74 4.51
C ILE A 47 -3.48 -2.59 4.98
N ILE A 48 -2.38 -2.94 5.65
CA ILE A 48 -1.32 -1.99 5.98
C ILE A 48 -0.21 -2.26 4.98
N LEU A 49 0.03 -1.29 4.10
CA LEU A 49 0.95 -1.43 2.99
C LEU A 49 2.17 -0.55 3.20
N VAL A 50 3.35 -1.14 3.11
CA VAL A 50 4.61 -0.41 3.06
C VAL A 50 5.10 -0.48 1.62
N GLU A 51 5.18 0.65 0.94
CA GLU A 51 5.48 0.69 -0.48
C GLU A 51 6.41 1.85 -0.81
N GLN A 52 7.56 1.53 -1.40
CA GLN A 52 8.53 2.53 -1.82
C GLN A 52 8.07 3.29 -3.05
N ASN A 53 7.30 2.64 -3.92
CA ASN A 53 6.68 3.30 -5.07
C ASN A 53 5.51 4.15 -4.57
N ALA A 54 5.79 5.43 -4.30
CA ALA A 54 4.83 6.32 -3.65
C ALA A 54 3.54 6.47 -4.46
N LYS A 55 3.64 6.58 -5.78
CA LYS A 55 2.46 6.74 -6.61
C LYS A 55 1.53 5.54 -6.50
N LYS A 56 2.07 4.33 -6.63
CA LYS A 56 1.27 3.11 -6.53
C LYS A 56 0.68 2.95 -5.14
N GLY A 57 1.47 3.19 -4.11
CA GLY A 57 0.98 3.09 -2.74
C GLY A 57 -0.16 4.06 -2.46
N LEU A 58 -0.03 5.31 -2.88
CA LEU A 58 -1.05 6.33 -2.64
C LEU A 58 -2.31 6.12 -3.50
N GLU A 59 -2.15 5.62 -4.72
CA GLU A 59 -3.31 5.29 -5.55
C GLU A 59 -4.17 4.20 -4.89
N PHE A 60 -3.54 3.27 -4.20
CA PHE A 60 -4.22 2.18 -3.54
C PHE A 60 -4.78 2.58 -2.17
N ALA A 61 -4.09 3.45 -1.45
CA ALA A 61 -4.39 3.73 -0.04
C ALA A 61 -5.61 4.62 0.15
N ASP A 62 -6.40 4.33 1.16
CA ASP A 62 -7.41 5.26 1.65
C ASP A 62 -6.73 6.36 2.46
N ILE A 63 -5.81 5.99 3.33
CA ILE A 63 -5.01 6.92 4.13
C ILE A 63 -3.54 6.58 3.94
N GLY A 64 -2.73 7.60 3.68
CA GLY A 64 -1.31 7.44 3.48
C GLY A 64 -0.48 8.21 4.50
N TYR A 65 0.69 7.68 4.77
CA TYR A 65 1.71 8.32 5.58
C TYR A 65 2.99 8.33 4.77
N VAL A 66 3.45 9.51 4.38
CA VAL A 66 4.70 9.64 3.64
C VAL A 66 5.81 9.88 4.63
N LEU A 67 6.80 8.99 4.64
CA LEU A 67 7.88 9.02 5.62
C LEU A 67 9.17 9.52 4.97
N VAL A 68 9.90 10.34 5.71
CA VAL A 68 11.23 10.78 5.32
C VAL A 68 12.15 10.48 6.50
N SER A 69 13.20 9.69 6.23
CA SER A 69 14.17 9.30 7.26
C SER A 69 13.50 8.71 8.50
N GLY A 70 12.48 7.88 8.29
CA GLY A 70 11.78 7.20 9.38
C GLY A 70 10.78 8.05 10.14
N GLN A 71 10.59 9.29 9.73
CA GLN A 71 9.63 10.19 10.39
C GLN A 71 8.50 10.54 9.43
N THR A 72 7.29 10.69 9.97
CA THR A 72 6.14 11.09 9.16
C THR A 72 6.31 12.54 8.73
N ALA A 73 6.44 12.76 7.42
CA ALA A 73 6.52 14.10 6.86
C ALA A 73 5.14 14.64 6.51
N ILE A 74 4.31 13.82 5.88
CA ILE A 74 2.96 14.20 5.45
C ILE A 74 2.04 13.02 5.65
N ALA A 75 0.82 13.29 6.12
CA ALA A 75 -0.20 12.26 6.27
C ALA A 75 -1.55 12.81 5.78
N GLY A 76 -2.39 11.94 5.24
CA GLY A 76 -3.71 12.33 4.76
C GLY A 76 -4.35 11.24 3.91
N LYS A 77 -5.44 11.58 3.25
CA LYS A 77 -6.08 10.65 2.32
C LYS A 77 -5.19 10.43 1.10
N GLY A 78 -5.20 9.20 0.59
CA GLY A 78 -4.34 8.84 -0.54
C GLY A 78 -4.54 9.75 -1.76
N ASP A 79 -5.79 9.99 -2.14
CA ASP A 79 -6.09 10.84 -3.28
C ASP A 79 -5.67 12.29 -3.07
N GLU A 80 -5.80 12.81 -1.86
CA GLU A 80 -5.36 14.16 -1.54
C GLU A 80 -3.83 14.26 -1.60
N LEU A 81 -3.12 13.25 -1.11
CA LEU A 81 -1.67 13.23 -1.16
C LEU A 81 -1.15 13.15 -2.59
N LEU A 82 -1.83 12.40 -3.46
CA LEU A 82 -1.46 12.34 -4.87
C LEU A 82 -1.52 13.70 -5.56
N GLN A 83 -2.44 14.55 -5.13
CA GLN A 83 -2.62 15.87 -5.72
C GLN A 83 -1.84 16.96 -5.00
N ASN A 84 -1.19 16.63 -3.89
CA ASN A 84 -0.42 17.60 -3.11
C ASN A 84 0.86 17.95 -3.86
N PRO A 85 1.11 19.25 -4.16
CA PRO A 85 2.31 19.65 -4.92
C PRO A 85 3.62 19.27 -4.24
N ASP A 86 3.68 19.32 -2.92
CA ASP A 86 4.90 18.95 -2.20
C ASP A 86 5.17 17.45 -2.32
N VAL A 87 4.14 16.64 -2.22
CA VAL A 87 4.27 15.19 -2.42
C VAL A 87 4.72 14.89 -3.84
N GLY A 88 4.09 15.55 -4.83
CA GLY A 88 4.46 15.38 -6.23
C GLY A 88 5.91 15.70 -6.48
N ARG A 89 6.38 16.85 -5.97
CA ARG A 89 7.74 17.30 -6.17
C ARG A 89 8.76 16.40 -5.49
N LEU A 90 8.50 15.98 -4.25
CA LEU A 90 9.48 15.26 -3.45
C LEU A 90 9.46 13.75 -3.67
N PHE A 91 8.31 13.16 -3.99
CA PHE A 91 8.17 11.71 -3.96
C PHE A 91 7.62 11.09 -5.24
N LEU A 92 6.96 11.87 -6.09
CA LEU A 92 6.34 11.33 -7.30
C LEU A 92 7.08 11.71 -8.57
N GLY A 93 8.20 12.40 -8.43
CA GLY A 93 9.07 12.74 -9.55
C GLY A 93 8.52 13.81 -10.47
N GLY A 94 7.51 14.54 -10.03
CA GLY A 94 6.87 15.50 -10.93
C GLY A 94 6.68 16.89 -10.36
#